data_2892c029d96cc2d46a9a01ce1cd9a12b
#
_entry.id   2892c029d96cc2d46a9a01ce1cd9a12b
#
_cell.length_a   1.000
_cell.length_b   1.000
_cell.length_c   1.000
_cell.angle_alpha   90.00
_cell.angle_beta   90.00
_cell.angle_gamma   90.00
#
_symmetry.space_group_name_H-M   'P 1'
#
loop_
_entity.id
_entity.type
_entity.pdbx_description
1 polymer ?
#
loop_
_entity_poly.entity_id
_entity_poly.type
_entity_poly.pdbx_seq_one_letter_code
_entity_poly.pdbx_strand_id
1 'polypeptide(L)'
;MRTVGLPISHKENERRRALLPVHIGRIQNKGLIYIEEGYGEVLGFADEDYLKEGIRVVTREEVLTKDIICDPKIGDAEYLSLLEDQILFGWIHAVQSREITDMIIDRIYKIFEITLN
;
A
#
# COMPACT_ATOMS: atom_id res chain seq x y z
N MET A 1 -0.65 -13.71 -12.68
CA MET A 1 0.32 -12.83 -12.00
C MET A 1 -0.36 -12.08 -10.88
N ARG A 2 0.39 -11.76 -9.84
CA ARG A 2 -0.16 -11.09 -8.67
C ARG A 2 -0.28 -9.60 -8.88
N THR A 3 -1.36 -9.02 -8.35
CA THR A 3 -1.59 -7.58 -8.41
C THR A 3 -1.06 -6.90 -7.15
N VAL A 4 -0.66 -5.63 -7.30
CA VAL A 4 -0.13 -4.82 -6.20
C VAL A 4 -1.07 -3.64 -5.96
N GLY A 5 -1.51 -3.48 -4.73
CA GLY A 5 -2.33 -2.36 -4.31
C GLY A 5 -1.54 -1.42 -3.40
N LEU A 6 -1.64 -0.12 -3.68
CA LEU A 6 -0.99 0.93 -2.89
C LEU A 6 -2.07 1.84 -2.32
N PRO A 7 -2.60 1.51 -1.14
CA PRO A 7 -3.62 2.35 -0.50
C PRO A 7 -2.98 3.56 0.18
N ILE A 8 -3.82 4.55 0.47
CA ILE A 8 -3.42 5.72 1.24
C ILE A 8 -3.50 5.37 2.71
N SER A 9 -2.42 5.63 3.46
CA SER A 9 -2.48 5.58 4.92
C SER A 9 -3.07 6.88 5.43
N HIS A 10 -4.12 6.80 6.22
CA HIS A 10 -4.78 7.97 6.82
C HIS A 10 -4.28 8.28 8.23
N LYS A 11 -3.16 7.70 8.61
CA LYS A 11 -2.54 8.02 9.89
C LYS A 11 -2.17 9.49 9.91
N GLU A 12 -2.38 10.15 11.04
CA GLU A 12 -2.08 11.57 11.21
C GLU A 12 -0.64 11.88 10.82
N ASN A 13 -0.47 12.91 10.00
CA ASN A 13 0.82 13.40 9.49
C ASN A 13 1.56 12.43 8.57
N GLU A 14 0.94 11.32 8.16
CA GLU A 14 1.60 10.42 7.22
C GLU A 14 1.47 10.94 5.79
N ARG A 15 2.59 11.36 5.22
CA ARG A 15 2.64 11.92 3.86
C ARG A 15 3.48 11.07 2.91
N ARG A 16 4.09 10.01 3.41
CA ARG A 16 4.94 9.16 2.56
C ARG A 16 4.11 8.29 1.65
N ARG A 17 4.62 8.11 0.44
CA ARG A 17 4.02 7.22 -0.55
C ARG A 17 5.12 6.32 -1.10
N ALA A 18 4.80 5.05 -1.28
CA ALA A 18 5.76 4.07 -1.75
C ALA A 18 6.18 4.30 -3.21
N LEU A 19 5.31 4.92 -4.00
CA LEU A 19 5.54 5.09 -5.43
C LEU A 19 5.27 6.53 -5.86
N LEU A 20 6.25 7.13 -6.54
CA LEU A 20 6.11 8.45 -7.14
C LEU A 20 6.08 8.32 -8.67
N PRO A 21 5.39 9.23 -9.39
CA PRO A 21 5.31 9.14 -10.86
C PRO A 21 6.67 9.08 -11.54
N VAL A 22 7.67 9.78 -11.02
CA VAL A 22 9.01 9.82 -11.60
C VAL A 22 9.70 8.46 -11.62
N HIS A 23 9.31 7.54 -10.74
CA HIS A 23 9.94 6.22 -10.64
C HIS A 23 9.27 5.16 -11.51
N ILE A 24 8.10 5.44 -12.06
CA ILE A 24 7.27 4.43 -12.75
C ILE A 24 7.93 3.93 -14.02
N GLY A 25 8.67 4.78 -14.71
CA GLY A 25 9.34 4.42 -15.96
C GLY A 25 10.27 3.21 -15.86
N ARG A 26 10.72 2.89 -14.65
CA ARG A 26 11.62 1.75 -14.39
C ARG A 26 10.90 0.44 -14.10
N ILE A 27 9.57 0.49 -13.98
CA ILE A 27 8.76 -0.68 -13.62
C ILE A 27 8.32 -1.38 -14.91
N GLN A 28 8.46 -2.70 -14.95
CA GLN A 28 8.12 -3.47 -16.16
C GLN A 28 6.62 -3.81 -16.23
N ASN A 29 6.02 -4.21 -15.13
CA ASN A 29 4.64 -4.71 -15.11
C ASN A 29 3.66 -3.67 -14.53
N LYS A 30 3.64 -2.49 -15.11
CA LYS A 30 2.84 -1.35 -14.63
C LYS A 30 1.35 -1.65 -14.54
N GLY A 31 0.81 -2.45 -15.47
CA GLY A 31 -0.61 -2.79 -15.50
C GLY A 31 -1.08 -3.65 -14.33
N LEU A 32 -0.17 -4.17 -13.52
CA LEU A 32 -0.49 -4.93 -12.32
C LEU A 32 -0.49 -4.09 -11.05
N ILE A 33 -0.16 -2.80 -11.19
CA ILE A 33 -0.07 -1.87 -10.05
C ILE A 33 -1.31 -0.98 -10.01
N TYR A 34 -1.92 -0.93 -8.84
CA TYR A 34 -3.15 -0.18 -8.57
C TYR A 34 -2.89 0.77 -7.41
N ILE A 35 -3.29 2.02 -7.56
CA ILE A 35 -3.24 3.00 -6.49
C ILE A 35 -4.66 3.45 -6.13
N GLU A 36 -4.84 3.88 -4.90
CA GLU A 36 -6.09 4.48 -4.45
C GLU A 36 -6.24 5.87 -5.03
N GLU A 37 -7.46 6.27 -5.39
CA GLU A 37 -7.77 7.62 -5.84
C GLU A 37 -7.22 8.64 -4.85
N GLY A 38 -6.55 9.67 -5.36
CA GLY A 38 -5.94 10.71 -4.54
C GLY A 38 -4.59 10.35 -3.93
N TYR A 39 -4.02 9.22 -4.34
CA TYR A 39 -2.79 8.67 -3.75
C TYR A 39 -1.65 9.68 -3.65
N GLY A 40 -1.41 10.48 -4.69
CA GLY A 40 -0.29 11.41 -4.73
C GLY A 40 -0.63 12.85 -4.34
N GLU A 41 -1.89 13.15 -4.01
CA GLU A 41 -2.35 14.53 -3.79
C GLU A 41 -1.57 15.25 -2.68
N VAL A 42 -1.27 14.57 -1.58
CA VAL A 42 -0.54 15.17 -0.46
C VAL A 42 0.86 15.61 -0.86
N LEU A 43 1.40 15.03 -1.92
CA LEU A 43 2.73 15.38 -2.45
C LEU A 43 2.66 16.24 -3.70
N GLY A 44 1.46 16.67 -4.10
CA GLY A 44 1.26 17.54 -5.26
C GLY A 44 1.11 16.82 -6.59
N PHE A 45 0.90 15.50 -6.58
CA PHE A 45 0.70 14.72 -7.81
C PHE A 45 -0.78 14.38 -7.99
N ALA A 46 -1.32 14.67 -9.18
CA ALA A 46 -2.69 14.30 -9.52
C ALA A 46 -2.75 12.84 -9.96
N ASP A 47 -3.95 12.26 -9.94
CA ASP A 47 -4.15 10.88 -10.41
C ASP A 47 -3.70 10.69 -11.86
N GLU A 48 -3.91 11.71 -12.72
CA GLU A 48 -3.47 11.68 -14.10
C GLU A 48 -1.97 11.47 -14.25
N ASP A 49 -1.16 11.94 -13.29
CA ASP A 49 0.29 11.76 -13.33
C ASP A 49 0.66 10.28 -13.24
N TYR A 50 -0.15 9.49 -12.54
CA TYR A 50 0.02 8.04 -12.46
C TYR A 50 -0.61 7.32 -13.66
N LEU A 51 -1.79 7.77 -14.08
CA LEU A 51 -2.51 7.16 -15.20
C LEU A 51 -1.69 7.22 -16.50
N LYS A 52 -1.09 8.36 -16.79
CA LYS A 52 -0.30 8.53 -18.00
C LYS A 52 0.95 7.64 -18.03
N GLU A 53 1.41 7.19 -16.86
CA GLU A 53 2.54 6.27 -16.74
C GLU A 53 2.12 4.80 -16.76
N GLY A 54 0.83 4.51 -16.91
CA GLY A 54 0.33 3.15 -17.01
C GLY A 54 -0.12 2.50 -15.71
N ILE A 55 -0.13 3.25 -14.61
CA ILE A 55 -0.63 2.79 -13.32
C ILE A 55 -2.15 2.91 -13.32
N ARG A 56 -2.84 1.97 -12.69
CA ARG A 56 -4.29 1.99 -12.58
C ARG A 56 -4.72 2.69 -11.30
N VAL A 57 -5.71 3.58 -11.41
CA VAL A 57 -6.27 4.33 -10.28
C VAL A 57 -7.66 3.77 -10.00
N VAL A 58 -7.88 3.33 -8.77
CA VAL A 58 -9.12 2.66 -8.37
C VAL A 58 -9.63 3.19 -7.03
N THR A 59 -10.82 2.73 -6.64
CA THR A 59 -11.37 3.10 -5.34
C THR A 59 -10.60 2.43 -4.20
N ARG A 60 -10.79 2.95 -2.98
CA ARG A 60 -10.20 2.34 -1.79
C ARG A 60 -10.63 0.88 -1.63
N GLU A 61 -11.91 0.60 -1.85
CA GLU A 61 -12.44 -0.77 -1.72
C GLU A 61 -11.74 -1.71 -2.69
N GLU A 62 -11.51 -1.27 -3.93
CA GLU A 62 -10.87 -2.11 -4.92
C GLU A 62 -9.38 -2.29 -4.65
N VAL A 63 -8.67 -1.23 -4.26
CA VAL A 63 -7.23 -1.33 -4.02
C VAL A 63 -6.91 -2.33 -2.90
N LEU A 64 -7.78 -2.44 -1.92
CA LEU A 64 -7.61 -3.36 -0.79
C LEU A 64 -7.90 -4.82 -1.14
N THR A 65 -8.37 -5.11 -2.35
CA THR A 65 -8.59 -6.49 -2.82
C THR A 65 -7.38 -7.08 -3.53
N LYS A 66 -6.32 -6.31 -3.74
CA LYS A 66 -5.17 -6.78 -4.51
C LYS A 66 -4.34 -7.79 -3.71
N ASP A 67 -3.55 -8.58 -4.43
CA ASP A 67 -2.81 -9.70 -3.82
C ASP A 67 -1.73 -9.25 -2.85
N ILE A 68 -1.07 -8.14 -3.18
CA ILE A 68 0.01 -7.57 -2.38
C ILE A 68 -0.39 -6.15 -2.00
N ILE A 69 -0.39 -5.84 -0.71
CA ILE A 69 -0.65 -4.50 -0.21
C ILE A 69 0.68 -3.88 0.21
N CYS A 70 1.03 -2.76 -0.42
CA CYS A 70 2.30 -2.07 -0.18
C CYS A 70 2.04 -0.69 0.41
N ASP A 71 2.56 -0.44 1.60
CA ASP A 71 2.39 0.82 2.32
C ASP A 71 3.58 1.01 3.26
N PRO A 72 4.27 2.16 3.22
CA PRO A 72 5.40 2.41 4.15
C PRO A 72 5.03 2.28 5.62
N LYS A 73 3.77 2.47 5.98
CA LYS A 73 3.27 2.36 7.36
C LYS A 73 2.24 1.25 7.50
N ILE A 74 2.49 0.12 6.87
CA ILE A 74 1.52 -0.98 6.83
C ILE A 74 1.10 -1.45 8.23
N GLY A 75 2.00 -1.48 9.20
CA GLY A 75 1.72 -1.95 10.54
C GLY A 75 0.79 -1.04 11.35
N ASP A 76 0.68 0.23 10.96
CA ASP A 76 -0.18 1.23 11.62
C ASP A 76 -1.44 1.53 10.80
N ALA A 77 -1.64 0.81 9.70
CA ALA A 77 -2.74 1.13 8.79
C ALA A 77 -4.09 0.74 9.37
N GLU A 78 -5.03 1.66 9.30
CA GLU A 78 -6.40 1.47 9.80
C GLU A 78 -7.19 0.45 8.99
N TYR A 79 -6.78 0.16 7.77
CA TYR A 79 -7.48 -0.79 6.90
C TYR A 79 -7.09 -2.26 7.13
N LEU A 80 -6.13 -2.54 8.03
CA LEU A 80 -5.67 -3.92 8.26
C LEU A 80 -6.80 -4.89 8.59
N SER A 81 -7.80 -4.43 9.33
CA SER A 81 -8.95 -5.26 9.68
C SER A 81 -9.83 -5.65 8.49
N LEU A 82 -9.68 -4.94 7.37
CA LEU A 82 -10.45 -5.20 6.15
C LEU A 82 -9.75 -6.18 5.21
N LEU A 83 -8.49 -6.50 5.47
CA LEU A 83 -7.71 -7.42 4.65
C LEU A 83 -7.97 -8.86 5.07
N GLU A 84 -7.70 -9.79 4.15
CA GLU A 84 -7.81 -11.21 4.43
C GLU A 84 -6.42 -11.85 4.34
N ASP A 85 -6.15 -12.66 3.34
CA ASP A 85 -4.87 -13.38 3.24
C ASP A 85 -3.88 -12.76 2.26
N GLN A 86 -3.92 -11.44 2.11
CA GLN A 86 -2.99 -10.74 1.25
C GLN A 86 -1.56 -10.76 1.80
N ILE A 87 -0.60 -10.52 0.90
CA ILE A 87 0.79 -10.32 1.26
C ILE A 87 0.95 -8.84 1.64
N LEU A 88 1.52 -8.60 2.82
CA LEU A 88 1.79 -7.23 3.27
C LEU A 88 3.25 -6.90 3.03
N PHE A 89 3.50 -5.76 2.40
CA PHE A 89 4.84 -5.27 2.13
C PHE A 89 4.98 -3.84 2.63
N GLY A 90 5.89 -3.62 3.57
CA GLY A 90 6.08 -2.30 4.15
C GLY A 90 6.77 -2.38 5.51
N TRP A 91 6.75 -1.27 6.22
CA TRP A 91 7.34 -1.19 7.54
C TRP A 91 6.29 -1.53 8.59
N ILE A 92 6.54 -2.62 9.31
CA ILE A 92 5.59 -3.13 10.31
C ILE A 92 6.20 -3.01 11.71
N HIS A 93 5.48 -2.31 12.59
CA HIS A 93 5.85 -2.20 14.01
C HIS A 93 4.98 -3.12 14.87
N ALA A 94 4.69 -4.32 14.37
CA ALA A 94 3.78 -5.26 15.02
C ALA A 94 4.21 -5.60 16.45
N VAL A 95 5.51 -5.66 16.69
CA VAL A 95 6.05 -5.95 18.03
C VAL A 95 5.77 -4.86 19.05
N GLN A 96 5.39 -3.65 18.59
CA GLN A 96 5.09 -2.51 19.44
C GLN A 96 3.59 -2.38 19.73
N SER A 97 2.77 -3.20 19.08
CA SER A 97 1.32 -3.18 19.27
C SER A 97 0.79 -4.60 19.29
N ARG A 98 0.29 -5.00 20.46
CA ARG A 98 -0.28 -6.34 20.61
C ARG A 98 -1.52 -6.53 19.75
N GLU A 99 -2.35 -5.50 19.61
CA GLU A 99 -3.56 -5.58 18.80
C GLU A 99 -3.24 -5.85 17.35
N ILE A 100 -2.23 -5.16 16.80
CA ILE A 100 -1.80 -5.35 15.41
C ILE A 100 -1.20 -6.74 15.25
N THR A 101 -0.36 -7.17 16.20
CA THR A 101 0.25 -8.50 16.17
C THR A 101 -0.81 -9.59 16.16
N ASP A 102 -1.79 -9.50 17.05
CA ASP A 102 -2.86 -10.49 17.15
C ASP A 102 -3.70 -10.50 15.88
N MET A 103 -4.01 -9.33 15.31
CA MET A 103 -4.76 -9.22 14.07
C MET A 103 -4.04 -9.91 12.92
N ILE A 104 -2.72 -9.70 12.81
CA ILE A 104 -1.91 -10.30 11.76
C ILE A 104 -1.90 -11.82 11.90
N ILE A 105 -1.73 -12.31 13.11
CA ILE A 105 -1.74 -13.75 13.41
C ILE A 105 -3.09 -14.35 13.05
N ASP A 106 -4.19 -13.72 13.47
CA ASP A 106 -5.54 -14.21 13.22
C ASP A 106 -5.89 -14.29 11.74
N ARG A 107 -5.37 -13.32 10.95
CA ARG A 107 -5.64 -13.25 9.51
C ARG A 107 -4.66 -14.06 8.67
N ILE A 108 -3.59 -14.60 9.28
CA ILE A 108 -2.58 -15.43 8.60
C ILE A 108 -1.95 -14.69 7.42
N TYR A 109 -1.59 -13.42 7.62
CA TYR A 109 -0.95 -12.62 6.58
C TYR A 109 0.49 -13.05 6.36
N LYS A 110 0.92 -13.01 5.10
CA LYS A 110 2.34 -13.07 4.77
C LYS A 110 2.91 -11.67 4.85
N ILE A 111 3.96 -11.50 5.63
CA ILE A 111 4.52 -10.19 5.92
C ILE A 111 5.94 -10.10 5.37
N PHE A 112 6.19 -9.03 4.62
CA PHE A 112 7.53 -8.65 4.20
C PHE A 112 7.85 -7.31 4.83
N GLU A 113 8.65 -7.32 5.88
CA GLU A 113 9.02 -6.09 6.58
C GLU A 113 10.23 -5.45 5.92
N ILE A 114 10.15 -4.14 5.70
CA ILE A 114 11.29 -3.35 5.25
C ILE A 114 11.93 -2.75 6.48
N THR A 115 13.19 -3.11 6.74
CA THR A 115 13.97 -2.52 7.82
C THR A 115 14.83 -1.42 7.22
N LEU A 116 14.56 -0.19 7.64
CA LEU A 116 15.35 0.97 7.25
C LEU A 116 16.43 1.20 8.29
N ASN A 117 17.65 1.08 7.88
CA ASN A 117 18.80 1.38 8.74
C ASN A 117 19.22 2.84 8.54
#